data_abe01201c0857275e5b7a0a739dc4aac
#
_entry.id   abe01201c0857275e5b7a0a739dc4aac
#
_cell.length_a   1.000
_cell.length_b   1.000
_cell.length_c   1.000
_cell.angle_alpha   90.00
_cell.angle_beta   90.00
_cell.angle_gamma   90.00
#
_symmetry.space_group_name_H-M   'P 1'
#
loop_
_entity.id
_entity.type
_entity.pdbx_description
1 polymer ?
#
loop_
_entity_poly.entity_id
_entity_poly.type
_entity_poly.pdbx_seq_one_letter_code
_entity_poly.pdbx_strand_id
1 'polypeptide(L)'
;MTILEQAQAMNDQLVAWRREIHMHPELGFEEQRTSRLVAETLRAMGIEIEVGVAETGVVARIGEGSPAIGIRADMDALPIQEANDVLYKSQTPGLMHACGHDAHTAMLLGVARLLNDLPDRPVGEVRLLFQPSEEKWRESDGHSGGSLMVEEKALAGLDAVIACHVSSGDTVGSISVCDGFSLAAPDAFEATIIGEGTHGAAPHNGLDPIWLAAQVINALQAIRSRRRNPTERSVVSLGSIHAGIAPNVIPNEVKITGTIRTFEQDAREDIHRLVEQAFALTRHFGGDYHLHISTGYPALYNDPAVAALIREVGAEMLGAEMSEQGAPIMAGEDFAFMTQQAPGAMIRLGAKLDHVNRPHHSPIFDIHEGCLPVGVGVMAESALRLLRQHGE
;
A
#
# COMPACT_ATOMS: atom_id res chain seq x y z
N MET A 1 -8.53 -24.06 -23.43
CA MET A 1 -9.07 -23.24 -22.33
C MET A 1 -8.37 -21.89 -22.39
N THR A 2 -9.12 -20.81 -22.26
CA THR A 2 -8.54 -19.46 -22.09
C THR A 2 -7.78 -19.34 -20.75
N ILE A 3 -6.97 -18.31 -20.59
CA ILE A 3 -6.26 -18.05 -19.32
C ILE A 3 -7.25 -17.90 -18.15
N LEU A 4 -8.37 -17.19 -18.37
CA LEU A 4 -9.40 -17.02 -17.34
C LEU A 4 -10.08 -18.35 -16.96
N GLU A 5 -10.41 -19.20 -17.94
CA GLU A 5 -10.99 -20.54 -17.68
C GLU A 5 -10.03 -21.43 -16.89
N GLN A 6 -8.72 -21.36 -17.17
CA GLN A 6 -7.70 -22.08 -16.41
C GLN A 6 -7.60 -21.55 -14.97
N ALA A 7 -7.64 -20.23 -14.78
CA ALA A 7 -7.66 -19.61 -13.46
C ALA A 7 -8.94 -19.99 -12.67
N GLN A 8 -10.11 -19.99 -13.33
CA GLN A 8 -11.38 -20.43 -12.72
C GLN A 8 -11.35 -21.90 -12.29
N ALA A 9 -10.69 -22.77 -13.06
CA ALA A 9 -10.54 -24.18 -12.70
C ALA A 9 -9.70 -24.38 -11.42
N MET A 10 -8.90 -23.41 -11.02
CA MET A 10 -8.10 -23.42 -9.77
C MET A 10 -8.81 -22.79 -8.57
N ASN A 11 -10.06 -22.34 -8.71
CA ASN A 11 -10.73 -21.55 -7.67
C ASN A 11 -10.66 -22.17 -6.27
N ASP A 12 -10.97 -23.46 -6.15
CA ASP A 12 -10.96 -24.14 -4.84
C ASP A 12 -9.57 -24.14 -4.20
N GLN A 13 -8.51 -24.24 -5.01
CA GLN A 13 -7.13 -24.17 -4.52
C GLN A 13 -6.75 -22.74 -4.10
N LEU A 14 -7.16 -21.72 -4.86
CA LEU A 14 -6.93 -20.32 -4.52
C LEU A 14 -7.59 -19.98 -3.20
N VAL A 15 -8.85 -20.39 -3.02
CA VAL A 15 -9.59 -20.22 -1.76
C VAL A 15 -8.90 -20.95 -0.60
N ALA A 16 -8.41 -22.16 -0.83
CA ALA A 16 -7.69 -22.93 0.19
C ALA A 16 -6.41 -22.21 0.64
N TRP A 17 -5.60 -21.70 -0.29
CA TRP A 17 -4.39 -20.92 0.04
C TRP A 17 -4.74 -19.63 0.77
N ARG A 18 -5.70 -18.85 0.26
CA ARG A 18 -6.16 -17.61 0.91
C ARG A 18 -6.58 -17.85 2.34
N ARG A 19 -7.43 -18.84 2.58
CA ARG A 19 -7.97 -19.13 3.92
C ARG A 19 -6.92 -19.66 4.88
N GLU A 20 -5.96 -20.47 4.40
CA GLU A 20 -4.83 -20.94 5.21
C GLU A 20 -3.96 -19.77 5.69
N ILE A 21 -3.67 -18.81 4.82
CA ILE A 21 -2.91 -17.60 5.16
C ILE A 21 -3.75 -16.72 6.11
N HIS A 22 -5.03 -16.51 5.81
CA HIS A 22 -5.94 -15.68 6.63
C HIS A 22 -6.08 -16.18 8.07
N MET A 23 -6.12 -17.50 8.27
CA MET A 23 -6.19 -18.10 9.60
C MET A 23 -4.93 -17.91 10.44
N HIS A 24 -3.80 -17.65 9.80
CA HIS A 24 -2.49 -17.58 10.45
C HIS A 24 -1.74 -16.29 10.09
N PRO A 25 -2.34 -15.11 10.39
CA PRO A 25 -1.75 -13.82 10.06
C PRO A 25 -0.45 -13.58 10.85
N GLU A 26 0.52 -13.00 10.18
CA GLU A 26 1.82 -12.61 10.73
C GLU A 26 2.09 -11.15 10.38
N LEU A 27 2.73 -10.41 11.30
CA LEU A 27 3.09 -9.00 11.07
C LEU A 27 4.27 -8.86 10.12
N GLY A 28 4.43 -7.66 9.58
CA GLY A 28 5.55 -7.33 8.71
C GLY A 28 6.91 -7.66 9.31
N PHE A 29 7.76 -8.31 8.52
CA PHE A 29 9.03 -8.94 8.86
C PHE A 29 8.95 -10.15 9.83
N GLU A 30 7.75 -10.63 10.11
CA GLU A 30 7.50 -11.80 10.97
C GLU A 30 6.80 -12.94 10.20
N GLU A 31 6.63 -12.84 8.87
CA GLU A 31 5.85 -13.72 7.97
C GLU A 31 6.54 -15.07 7.71
N GLN A 32 7.00 -15.74 8.77
CA GLN A 32 7.79 -16.98 8.67
C GLN A 32 6.96 -18.18 8.15
N ARG A 33 5.71 -18.29 8.59
CA ARG A 33 4.79 -19.35 8.17
C ARG A 33 4.32 -19.12 6.73
N THR A 34 3.93 -17.89 6.41
CA THR A 34 3.47 -17.47 5.08
C THR A 34 4.58 -17.64 4.06
N SER A 35 5.78 -17.16 4.34
CA SER A 35 6.98 -17.35 3.52
C SER A 35 7.29 -18.84 3.27
N ARG A 36 7.19 -19.67 4.32
CA ARG A 36 7.40 -21.12 4.20
C ARG A 36 6.35 -21.77 3.32
N LEU A 37 5.05 -21.44 3.51
CA LEU A 37 3.96 -21.95 2.68
C LEU A 37 4.18 -21.60 1.21
N VAL A 38 4.53 -20.36 0.90
CA VAL A 38 4.87 -19.89 -0.44
C VAL A 38 6.03 -20.71 -1.02
N ALA A 39 7.14 -20.77 -0.27
CA ALA A 39 8.34 -21.47 -0.73
C ALA A 39 8.10 -22.99 -0.98
N GLU A 40 7.38 -23.67 -0.09
CA GLU A 40 7.05 -25.10 -0.24
C GLU A 40 6.13 -25.32 -1.42
N THR A 41 5.13 -24.45 -1.62
CA THR A 41 4.19 -24.50 -2.75
C THR A 41 4.91 -24.34 -4.09
N LEU A 42 5.78 -23.35 -4.20
CA LEU A 42 6.56 -23.08 -5.43
C LEU A 42 7.56 -24.22 -5.74
N ARG A 43 8.24 -24.75 -4.71
CA ARG A 43 9.13 -25.92 -4.88
C ARG A 43 8.38 -27.16 -5.34
N ALA A 44 7.17 -27.39 -4.83
CA ALA A 44 6.33 -28.50 -5.26
C ALA A 44 5.89 -28.38 -6.74
N MET A 45 5.86 -27.15 -7.27
CA MET A 45 5.66 -26.88 -8.70
C MET A 45 6.94 -27.02 -9.53
N GLY A 46 8.11 -27.24 -8.91
CA GLY A 46 9.41 -27.30 -9.58
C GLY A 46 9.97 -25.94 -10.00
N ILE A 47 9.48 -24.85 -9.41
CA ILE A 47 9.90 -23.48 -9.72
C ILE A 47 11.16 -23.13 -8.91
N GLU A 48 12.13 -22.48 -9.56
CA GLU A 48 13.31 -21.94 -8.90
C GLU A 48 12.93 -20.77 -7.98
N ILE A 49 13.42 -20.78 -6.75
CA ILE A 49 13.11 -19.73 -5.77
C ILE A 49 14.35 -19.29 -4.98
N GLU A 50 14.32 -18.03 -4.57
CA GLU A 50 15.19 -17.43 -3.58
C GLU A 50 14.34 -17.04 -2.36
N VAL A 51 14.77 -17.42 -1.15
CA VAL A 51 14.06 -17.16 0.10
C VAL A 51 14.87 -16.22 0.99
N GLY A 52 14.21 -15.46 1.84
CA GLY A 52 14.86 -14.53 2.76
C GLY A 52 15.24 -13.21 2.11
N VAL A 53 14.69 -12.89 0.94
CA VAL A 53 14.82 -11.57 0.32
C VAL A 53 13.99 -10.59 1.14
N ALA A 54 14.58 -9.46 1.53
CA ALA A 54 13.95 -8.53 2.48
C ALA A 54 13.48 -9.25 3.77
N GLU A 55 14.31 -10.12 4.34
CA GLU A 55 14.12 -10.94 5.55
C GLU A 55 13.20 -12.16 5.36
N THR A 56 11.92 -11.98 5.06
CA THR A 56 10.94 -13.08 4.95
C THR A 56 10.37 -13.25 3.54
N GLY A 57 10.74 -12.40 2.58
CA GLY A 57 10.24 -12.46 1.22
C GLY A 57 10.76 -13.66 0.43
N VAL A 58 10.04 -13.96 -0.65
CA VAL A 58 10.36 -15.03 -1.60
C VAL A 58 10.33 -14.48 -3.02
N VAL A 59 11.38 -14.75 -3.79
CA VAL A 59 11.45 -14.44 -5.21
C VAL A 59 11.45 -15.75 -6.01
N ALA A 60 10.57 -15.87 -6.98
CA ALA A 60 10.49 -17.04 -7.86
C ALA A 60 10.67 -16.63 -9.32
N ARG A 61 11.24 -17.53 -10.13
CA ARG A 61 11.54 -17.28 -11.55
C ARG A 61 10.91 -18.35 -12.43
N ILE A 62 10.19 -17.92 -13.44
CA ILE A 62 9.58 -18.80 -14.44
C ILE A 62 10.09 -18.37 -15.81
N GLY A 63 10.86 -19.24 -16.47
CA GLY A 63 11.61 -18.89 -17.68
C GLY A 63 12.92 -18.18 -17.36
N GLU A 64 13.61 -17.72 -18.39
CA GLU A 64 14.92 -17.09 -18.29
C GLU A 64 15.14 -16.06 -19.40
N GLY A 65 16.06 -15.13 -19.17
CA GLY A 65 16.49 -14.15 -20.17
C GLY A 65 15.58 -12.92 -20.23
N SER A 66 15.67 -12.20 -21.36
CA SER A 66 14.90 -10.97 -21.62
C SER A 66 13.83 -11.24 -22.68
N PRO A 67 12.67 -10.57 -22.58
CA PRO A 67 12.31 -9.61 -21.55
C PRO A 67 11.98 -10.25 -20.19
N ALA A 68 12.05 -9.46 -19.12
CA ALA A 68 11.75 -9.92 -17.77
C ALA A 68 10.64 -9.07 -17.13
N ILE A 69 9.55 -9.71 -16.69
CA ILE A 69 8.37 -9.06 -16.12
C ILE A 69 8.20 -9.46 -14.67
N GLY A 70 8.09 -8.47 -13.76
CA GLY A 70 7.81 -8.69 -12.34
C GLY A 70 6.31 -8.71 -12.04
N ILE A 71 5.89 -9.58 -11.13
CA ILE A 71 4.54 -9.55 -10.54
C ILE A 71 4.70 -9.60 -9.02
N ARG A 72 4.12 -8.63 -8.31
CA ARG A 72 4.25 -8.49 -6.84
C ARG A 72 2.97 -8.85 -6.12
N ALA A 73 3.11 -9.52 -4.99
CA ALA A 73 2.10 -9.62 -3.94
C ALA A 73 2.77 -9.40 -2.57
N ASP A 74 2.12 -8.64 -1.72
CA ASP A 74 2.46 -8.47 -0.30
C ASP A 74 1.96 -9.65 0.54
N MET A 75 2.55 -9.86 1.73
CA MET A 75 2.28 -11.03 2.57
C MET A 75 1.85 -10.72 4.01
N ASP A 76 2.09 -9.52 4.50
CA ASP A 76 1.93 -9.15 5.90
C ASP A 76 0.47 -8.89 6.31
N ALA A 77 0.23 -8.99 7.62
CA ALA A 77 -1.04 -8.73 8.26
C ALA A 77 -0.96 -7.53 9.22
N LEU A 78 -2.09 -7.17 9.79
CA LEU A 78 -2.26 -5.99 10.64
C LEU A 78 -2.55 -6.37 12.10
N PRO A 79 -2.17 -5.51 13.09
CA PRO A 79 -2.46 -5.70 14.51
C PRO A 79 -3.92 -5.33 14.83
N ILE A 80 -4.86 -6.07 14.23
CA ILE A 80 -6.29 -5.85 14.34
C ILE A 80 -6.96 -7.13 14.85
N GLN A 81 -7.81 -7.01 15.87
CA GLN A 81 -8.62 -8.14 16.33
C GLN A 81 -9.80 -8.35 15.38
N GLU A 82 -9.83 -9.47 14.69
CA GLU A 82 -10.91 -9.82 13.79
C GLU A 82 -12.25 -10.02 14.52
N ALA A 83 -13.31 -9.40 13.99
CA ALA A 83 -14.66 -9.47 14.50
C ALA A 83 -15.61 -10.32 13.65
N ASN A 84 -15.16 -10.81 12.48
CA ASN A 84 -15.98 -11.69 11.64
C ASN A 84 -16.28 -13.03 12.32
N ASP A 85 -17.45 -13.61 11.99
CA ASP A 85 -17.84 -14.95 12.39
C ASP A 85 -17.84 -15.87 11.15
N VAL A 86 -16.63 -16.26 10.74
CA VAL A 86 -16.36 -17.11 9.56
C VAL A 86 -15.49 -18.29 9.94
N LEU A 87 -15.58 -19.38 9.16
CA LEU A 87 -14.84 -20.62 9.44
C LEU A 87 -13.31 -20.45 9.31
N TYR A 88 -12.89 -19.50 8.51
CA TYR A 88 -11.47 -19.17 8.25
C TYR A 88 -10.99 -17.96 9.05
N LYS A 89 -11.70 -17.57 10.11
CA LYS A 89 -11.28 -16.49 11.01
C LYS A 89 -9.85 -16.68 11.50
N SER A 90 -9.15 -15.57 11.69
CA SER A 90 -7.82 -15.55 12.30
C SER A 90 -7.77 -16.37 13.61
N GLN A 91 -6.79 -17.27 13.71
CA GLN A 91 -6.49 -18.05 14.90
C GLN A 91 -5.44 -17.38 15.81
N THR A 92 -4.90 -16.22 15.38
CA THR A 92 -3.92 -15.44 16.13
C THR A 92 -4.62 -14.22 16.76
N PRO A 93 -4.83 -14.22 18.09
CA PRO A 93 -5.49 -13.09 18.75
C PRO A 93 -4.79 -11.76 18.49
N GLY A 94 -5.57 -10.74 18.13
CA GLY A 94 -5.06 -9.40 17.87
C GLY A 94 -4.45 -9.19 16.49
N LEU A 95 -4.40 -10.22 15.64
CA LEU A 95 -3.87 -10.11 14.26
C LEU A 95 -4.94 -10.52 13.23
N MET A 96 -4.93 -9.86 12.06
CA MET A 96 -5.86 -10.13 10.98
C MET A 96 -5.29 -9.65 9.63
N HIS A 97 -5.51 -10.42 8.56
CA HIS A 97 -5.38 -9.91 7.20
C HIS A 97 -6.54 -8.96 6.87
N ALA A 98 -6.42 -7.70 7.30
CA ALA A 98 -7.47 -6.69 7.12
C ALA A 98 -7.21 -5.76 5.91
N CYS A 99 -6.21 -6.08 5.06
CA CYS A 99 -5.92 -5.39 3.81
C CYS A 99 -6.04 -6.29 2.57
N GLY A 100 -6.11 -7.62 2.76
CA GLY A 100 -6.30 -8.57 1.66
C GLY A 100 -5.01 -9.20 1.12
N HIS A 101 -3.89 -9.05 1.82
CA HIS A 101 -2.60 -9.61 1.41
C HIS A 101 -2.59 -11.14 1.38
N ASP A 102 -3.45 -11.79 2.15
CA ASP A 102 -3.77 -13.23 2.04
C ASP A 102 -4.30 -13.60 0.64
N ALA A 103 -5.16 -12.77 0.07
CA ALA A 103 -5.69 -12.94 -1.28
C ALA A 103 -4.63 -12.62 -2.34
N HIS A 104 -3.82 -11.56 -2.15
CA HIS A 104 -2.75 -11.19 -3.08
C HIS A 104 -1.72 -12.32 -3.19
N THR A 105 -1.26 -12.85 -2.06
CA THR A 105 -0.34 -14.00 -2.00
C THR A 105 -0.94 -15.24 -2.68
N ALA A 106 -2.21 -15.57 -2.39
CA ALA A 106 -2.90 -16.70 -3.00
C ALA A 106 -3.05 -16.55 -4.52
N MET A 107 -3.37 -15.33 -4.99
CA MET A 107 -3.46 -15.03 -6.42
C MET A 107 -2.10 -15.19 -7.10
N LEU A 108 -1.01 -14.71 -6.49
CA LEU A 108 0.32 -14.83 -7.08
C LEU A 108 0.81 -16.30 -7.14
N LEU A 109 0.45 -17.15 -6.16
CA LEU A 109 0.64 -18.59 -6.24
C LEU A 109 -0.16 -19.22 -7.41
N GLY A 110 -1.37 -18.70 -7.64
CA GLY A 110 -2.19 -19.10 -8.79
C GLY A 110 -1.55 -18.72 -10.13
N VAL A 111 -1.00 -17.52 -10.23
CA VAL A 111 -0.22 -17.05 -11.39
C VAL A 111 0.99 -17.95 -11.61
N ALA A 112 1.72 -18.27 -10.53
CA ALA A 112 2.87 -19.18 -10.59
C ALA A 112 2.49 -20.52 -11.22
N ARG A 113 1.42 -21.15 -10.73
CA ARG A 113 0.93 -22.43 -11.22
C ARG A 113 0.52 -22.36 -12.70
N LEU A 114 -0.29 -21.35 -13.04
CA LEU A 114 -0.81 -21.18 -14.40
C LEU A 114 0.32 -20.98 -15.41
N LEU A 115 1.27 -20.07 -15.12
CA LEU A 115 2.38 -19.77 -16.03
C LEU A 115 3.39 -20.92 -16.14
N ASN A 116 3.60 -21.67 -15.06
CA ASN A 116 4.50 -22.81 -15.04
C ASN A 116 3.95 -23.99 -15.88
N ASP A 117 2.65 -24.20 -15.84
CA ASP A 117 1.96 -25.27 -16.57
C ASP A 117 1.67 -24.89 -18.05
N LEU A 118 1.93 -23.64 -18.47
CA LEU A 118 1.62 -23.15 -19.82
C LEU A 118 2.69 -23.60 -20.84
N PRO A 119 2.33 -24.46 -21.84
CA PRO A 119 3.32 -25.05 -22.75
C PRO A 119 3.94 -24.03 -23.73
N ASP A 120 3.16 -23.05 -24.19
CA ASP A 120 3.54 -22.10 -25.24
C ASP A 120 3.75 -20.69 -24.66
N ARG A 121 4.42 -20.58 -23.48
CA ARG A 121 4.75 -19.28 -22.90
C ARG A 121 5.75 -18.54 -23.80
N PRO A 122 5.57 -17.21 -23.98
CA PRO A 122 6.56 -16.38 -24.67
C PRO A 122 7.96 -16.49 -24.04
N VAL A 123 8.99 -16.28 -24.82
CA VAL A 123 10.37 -16.23 -24.34
C VAL A 123 10.53 -15.07 -23.34
N GLY A 124 11.35 -15.29 -22.32
CA GLY A 124 11.61 -14.32 -21.27
C GLY A 124 11.37 -14.88 -19.87
N GLU A 125 11.57 -14.03 -18.88
CA GLU A 125 11.41 -14.34 -17.46
C GLU A 125 10.12 -13.70 -16.90
N VAL A 126 9.35 -14.47 -16.12
CA VAL A 126 8.38 -13.88 -15.18
C VAL A 126 8.92 -14.06 -13.77
N ARG A 127 9.17 -12.94 -13.10
CA ARG A 127 9.66 -12.91 -11.73
C ARG A 127 8.52 -12.62 -10.77
N LEU A 128 8.26 -13.55 -9.86
CA LEU A 128 7.22 -13.44 -8.85
C LEU A 128 7.83 -12.95 -7.55
N LEU A 129 7.34 -11.83 -7.05
CA LEU A 129 7.86 -11.11 -5.89
C LEU A 129 6.86 -11.22 -4.74
N PHE A 130 7.06 -12.18 -3.85
CA PHE A 130 6.28 -12.30 -2.61
C PHE A 130 6.95 -11.41 -1.57
N GLN A 131 6.39 -10.22 -1.40
CA GLN A 131 6.98 -9.14 -0.63
C GLN A 131 6.52 -9.19 0.84
N PRO A 132 7.43 -9.08 1.82
CA PRO A 132 7.08 -8.87 3.22
C PRO A 132 6.74 -7.41 3.49
N SER A 133 6.13 -7.15 4.64
CA SER A 133 6.08 -5.84 5.33
C SER A 133 5.78 -4.63 4.44
N GLU A 134 4.57 -4.61 3.85
CA GLU A 134 4.04 -3.43 3.18
C GLU A 134 3.56 -2.39 4.20
N GLU A 135 2.89 -2.84 5.25
CA GLU A 135 2.18 -2.03 6.24
C GLU A 135 3.09 -1.48 7.36
N LYS A 136 4.33 -1.98 7.47
CA LYS A 136 5.22 -1.65 8.57
C LYS A 136 6.62 -1.27 8.09
N TRP A 137 7.15 -0.20 8.68
CA TRP A 137 8.56 0.17 8.53
C TRP A 137 9.43 -0.57 9.54
N ARG A 138 10.62 -0.99 9.12
CA ARG A 138 11.63 -1.52 10.02
C ARG A 138 12.18 -0.38 10.89
N GLU A 139 12.06 -0.53 12.22
CA GLU A 139 12.41 0.54 13.16
C GLU A 139 13.89 0.93 13.12
N SER A 140 14.78 -0.01 12.75
CA SER A 140 16.23 0.20 12.79
C SER A 140 16.73 1.19 11.74
N ASP A 141 16.09 1.30 10.58
CA ASP A 141 16.57 2.07 9.42
C ASP A 141 15.46 2.68 8.55
N GLY A 142 14.19 2.43 8.88
CA GLY A 142 13.06 3.01 8.16
C GLY A 142 12.80 2.41 6.78
N HIS A 143 13.20 1.16 6.52
CA HIS A 143 12.85 0.46 5.29
C HIS A 143 11.53 -0.29 5.42
N SER A 144 10.73 -0.31 4.34
CA SER A 144 9.63 -1.26 4.14
C SER A 144 10.14 -2.49 3.37
N GLY A 145 9.31 -3.53 3.29
CA GLY A 145 9.67 -4.72 2.51
C GLY A 145 9.91 -4.41 1.03
N GLY A 146 9.07 -3.52 0.43
CA GLY A 146 9.25 -3.10 -0.96
C GLY A 146 10.56 -2.35 -1.19
N SER A 147 10.94 -1.44 -0.29
CA SER A 147 12.21 -0.70 -0.39
C SER A 147 13.43 -1.63 -0.21
N LEU A 148 13.34 -2.61 0.70
CA LEU A 148 14.40 -3.62 0.87
C LEU A 148 14.55 -4.53 -0.34
N MET A 149 13.46 -5.00 -0.95
CA MET A 149 13.52 -5.79 -2.18
C MET A 149 14.21 -5.02 -3.32
N VAL A 150 14.02 -3.70 -3.38
CA VAL A 150 14.74 -2.84 -4.33
C VAL A 150 16.24 -2.78 -3.99
N GLU A 151 16.58 -2.54 -2.73
CA GLU A 151 17.98 -2.45 -2.26
C GLU A 151 18.73 -3.77 -2.50
N GLU A 152 18.08 -4.90 -2.23
CA GLU A 152 18.61 -6.25 -2.45
C GLU A 152 18.56 -6.69 -3.93
N LYS A 153 18.15 -5.77 -4.84
CA LYS A 153 18.13 -5.95 -6.29
C LYS A 153 17.19 -7.06 -6.79
N ALA A 154 16.13 -7.36 -6.05
CA ALA A 154 15.12 -8.32 -6.48
C ALA A 154 14.46 -7.92 -7.83
N LEU A 155 14.47 -6.63 -8.16
CA LEU A 155 13.91 -6.07 -9.40
C LEU A 155 14.95 -5.86 -10.52
N ALA A 156 16.21 -6.20 -10.29
CA ALA A 156 17.27 -5.94 -11.27
C ALA A 156 16.97 -6.59 -12.63
N GLY A 157 16.98 -5.77 -13.68
CA GLY A 157 16.77 -6.21 -15.07
C GLY A 157 15.31 -6.46 -15.45
N LEU A 158 14.33 -6.05 -14.64
CA LEU A 158 12.93 -6.08 -15.04
C LEU A 158 12.63 -4.98 -16.07
N ASP A 159 11.91 -5.34 -17.13
CA ASP A 159 11.43 -4.42 -18.17
C ASP A 159 10.07 -3.81 -17.77
N ALA A 160 9.29 -4.51 -16.96
CA ALA A 160 8.07 -3.98 -16.33
C ALA A 160 7.75 -4.70 -15.02
N VAL A 161 6.93 -4.07 -14.16
CA VAL A 161 6.44 -4.69 -12.91
C VAL A 161 4.96 -4.37 -12.69
N ILE A 162 4.18 -5.38 -12.31
CA ILE A 162 2.75 -5.21 -12.02
C ILE A 162 2.40 -5.75 -10.63
N ALA A 163 1.34 -5.19 -10.05
CA ALA A 163 0.76 -5.67 -8.79
C ALA A 163 -0.77 -5.65 -8.87
N CYS A 164 -1.43 -6.37 -7.98
CA CYS A 164 -2.87 -6.38 -7.87
C CYS A 164 -3.28 -6.21 -6.40
N HIS A 165 -4.12 -5.20 -6.13
CA HIS A 165 -4.68 -4.97 -4.81
C HIS A 165 -6.20 -5.14 -4.83
N VAL A 166 -6.76 -5.94 -3.93
CA VAL A 166 -8.20 -6.13 -3.79
C VAL A 166 -8.88 -4.87 -3.23
N SER A 167 -10.11 -4.64 -3.62
CA SER A 167 -10.95 -3.53 -3.14
C SER A 167 -12.29 -4.05 -2.65
N SER A 168 -12.50 -4.00 -1.34
CA SER A 168 -13.74 -4.44 -0.70
C SER A 168 -14.96 -3.56 -1.02
N GLY A 169 -14.75 -2.40 -1.65
CA GLY A 169 -15.81 -1.46 -2.03
C GLY A 169 -16.32 -1.63 -3.46
N ASP A 170 -15.53 -2.25 -4.35
CA ASP A 170 -15.79 -2.30 -5.78
C ASP A 170 -16.47 -3.63 -6.18
N THR A 171 -17.21 -3.62 -7.28
CA THR A 171 -17.94 -4.80 -7.79
C THR A 171 -17.01 -5.98 -7.98
N VAL A 172 -17.41 -7.15 -7.45
CA VAL A 172 -16.59 -8.37 -7.53
C VAL A 172 -16.23 -8.69 -8.98
N GLY A 173 -14.92 -8.90 -9.20
CA GLY A 173 -14.36 -9.24 -10.52
C GLY A 173 -14.19 -8.06 -11.48
N SER A 174 -14.57 -6.82 -11.11
CA SER A 174 -14.18 -5.64 -11.90
C SER A 174 -12.71 -5.29 -11.64
N ILE A 175 -12.08 -4.65 -12.61
CA ILE A 175 -10.75 -4.06 -12.43
C ILE A 175 -10.77 -2.57 -12.75
N SER A 176 -9.95 -1.81 -12.05
CA SER A 176 -9.64 -0.44 -12.42
C SER A 176 -8.14 -0.18 -12.34
N VAL A 177 -7.61 0.56 -13.31
CA VAL A 177 -6.18 0.92 -13.35
C VAL A 177 -6.06 2.40 -13.69
N CYS A 178 -5.48 3.17 -12.78
CA CYS A 178 -5.27 4.61 -12.95
C CYS A 178 -4.05 4.87 -13.85
N ASP A 179 -4.14 5.85 -14.75
CA ASP A 179 -2.96 6.36 -15.47
C ASP A 179 -2.22 7.40 -14.61
N GLY A 180 -0.90 7.34 -14.57
CA GLY A 180 -0.10 8.27 -13.81
C GLY A 180 -0.21 8.05 -12.29
N PHE A 181 -0.25 9.13 -11.52
CA PHE A 181 -0.36 9.02 -10.07
C PHE A 181 -1.63 8.29 -9.62
N SER A 182 -1.46 7.19 -8.91
CA SER A 182 -2.51 6.29 -8.43
C SER A 182 -2.73 6.39 -6.92
N LEU A 183 -1.64 6.30 -6.13
CA LEU A 183 -1.68 6.42 -4.68
C LEU A 183 -0.70 7.49 -4.19
N ALA A 184 -1.06 8.19 -3.11
CA ALA A 184 -0.32 9.33 -2.61
C ALA A 184 0.89 8.93 -1.77
N ALA A 185 1.90 9.80 -1.72
CA ALA A 185 2.97 9.72 -0.73
C ALA A 185 2.43 10.02 0.67
N PRO A 186 2.55 9.10 1.64
CA PRO A 186 2.08 9.28 3.00
C PRO A 186 3.21 9.78 3.90
N ASP A 187 3.11 11.03 4.37
CA ASP A 187 3.99 11.55 5.41
C ASP A 187 3.21 11.80 6.70
N ALA A 188 3.93 11.83 7.80
CA ALA A 188 3.41 12.19 9.10
C ALA A 188 4.24 13.30 9.73
N PHE A 189 3.67 14.06 10.65
CA PHE A 189 4.42 14.98 11.47
C PHE A 189 3.99 14.92 12.93
N GLU A 190 4.96 15.13 13.80
CA GLU A 190 4.79 15.27 15.23
C GLU A 190 5.43 16.59 15.67
N ALA A 191 4.72 17.36 16.47
CA ALA A 191 5.21 18.64 16.96
C ALA A 191 4.85 18.87 18.42
N THR A 192 5.73 19.58 19.11
CA THR A 192 5.46 20.13 20.44
C THR A 192 5.62 21.63 20.38
N ILE A 193 4.54 22.37 20.67
CA ILE A 193 4.56 23.80 20.84
C ILE A 193 4.90 24.12 22.29
N ILE A 194 5.87 24.98 22.51
CA ILE A 194 6.41 25.34 23.82
C ILE A 194 5.97 26.75 24.18
N GLY A 195 5.38 26.88 25.36
CA GLY A 195 5.02 28.12 25.98
C GLY A 195 5.56 28.22 27.41
N GLU A 196 4.92 29.02 28.25
CA GLU A 196 5.22 29.17 29.66
C GLU A 196 3.92 29.10 30.46
N GLY A 197 3.77 28.00 31.22
CA GLY A 197 2.59 27.72 32.02
C GLY A 197 2.41 28.68 33.17
N THR A 198 1.14 28.96 33.51
CA THR A 198 0.81 29.87 34.60
C THR A 198 -0.60 29.62 35.12
N HIS A 199 -0.99 30.38 36.16
CA HIS A 199 -2.36 30.30 36.67
C HIS A 199 -3.35 30.84 35.64
N GLY A 200 -4.43 30.11 35.37
CA GLY A 200 -5.42 30.45 34.33
C GLY A 200 -6.07 31.83 34.49
N ALA A 201 -6.12 32.39 35.71
CA ALA A 201 -6.60 33.76 35.98
C ALA A 201 -5.53 34.85 35.78
N ALA A 202 -4.27 34.46 35.53
CA ALA A 202 -3.14 35.39 35.35
C ALA A 202 -2.31 35.05 34.09
N PRO A 203 -2.95 34.93 32.88
CA PRO A 203 -2.29 34.50 31.67
C PRO A 203 -1.16 35.41 31.21
N HIS A 204 -1.14 36.67 31.66
CA HIS A 204 -0.12 37.66 31.37
C HIS A 204 1.23 37.40 32.07
N ASN A 205 1.29 36.44 33.00
CA ASN A 205 2.52 36.06 33.71
C ASN A 205 3.23 34.85 33.02
N GLY A 206 2.72 34.40 31.87
CA GLY A 206 3.29 33.30 31.08
C GLY A 206 3.05 33.48 29.60
N LEU A 207 3.18 32.41 28.83
CA LEU A 207 2.87 32.36 27.41
C LEU A 207 2.04 31.13 27.11
N ASP A 208 0.77 31.33 26.81
CA ASP A 208 -0.19 30.24 26.62
C ASP A 208 0.07 29.45 25.31
N PRO A 209 0.59 28.20 25.38
CA PRO A 209 0.84 27.40 24.20
C PRO A 209 -0.45 26.91 23.52
N ILE A 210 -1.60 26.90 24.21
CA ILE A 210 -2.91 26.58 23.60
C ILE A 210 -3.32 27.73 22.67
N TRP A 211 -3.11 28.99 23.07
CA TRP A 211 -3.32 30.12 22.18
C TRP A 211 -2.36 30.10 20.98
N LEU A 212 -1.07 29.79 21.18
CA LEU A 212 -0.10 29.61 20.08
C LEU A 212 -0.55 28.49 19.12
N ALA A 213 -1.01 27.36 19.64
CA ALA A 213 -1.51 26.25 18.83
C ALA A 213 -2.69 26.67 17.93
N ALA A 214 -3.59 27.51 18.41
CA ALA A 214 -4.69 28.01 17.57
C ALA A 214 -4.19 28.79 16.34
N GLN A 215 -3.09 29.56 16.47
CA GLN A 215 -2.48 30.26 15.32
C GLN A 215 -1.84 29.28 14.34
N VAL A 216 -1.11 28.29 14.84
CA VAL A 216 -0.49 27.23 14.03
C VAL A 216 -1.57 26.44 13.28
N ILE A 217 -2.64 26.03 13.94
CA ILE A 217 -3.75 25.29 13.32
C ILE A 217 -4.36 26.09 12.17
N ASN A 218 -4.64 27.38 12.37
CA ASN A 218 -5.15 28.24 11.30
C ASN A 218 -4.19 28.33 10.11
N ALA A 219 -2.88 28.43 10.36
CA ALA A 219 -1.86 28.48 9.32
C ALA A 219 -1.77 27.15 8.56
N LEU A 220 -1.82 26.01 9.26
CA LEU A 220 -1.83 24.67 8.64
C LEU A 220 -3.06 24.50 7.73
N GLN A 221 -4.26 24.88 8.17
CA GLN A 221 -5.48 24.85 7.37
C GLN A 221 -5.41 25.78 6.14
N ALA A 222 -4.65 26.86 6.24
CA ALA A 222 -4.45 27.79 5.14
C ALA A 222 -3.50 27.26 4.05
N ILE A 223 -2.68 26.25 4.32
CA ILE A 223 -1.72 25.72 3.35
C ILE A 223 -2.43 25.38 2.04
N ARG A 224 -3.40 24.47 2.09
CA ARG A 224 -4.11 24.04 0.89
C ARG A 224 -4.99 25.16 0.30
N SER A 225 -5.66 25.93 1.13
CA SER A 225 -6.67 26.90 0.68
C SER A 225 -6.09 28.24 0.21
N ARG A 226 -4.85 28.60 0.59
CA ARG A 226 -4.26 29.92 0.34
C ARG A 226 -2.83 29.90 -0.17
N ARG A 227 -2.11 28.80 -0.02
CA ARG A 227 -0.67 28.73 -0.33
C ARG A 227 -0.35 27.76 -1.48
N ARG A 228 -1.26 26.82 -1.77
CA ARG A 228 -1.12 25.84 -2.87
C ARG A 228 -2.14 26.10 -3.97
N ASN A 229 -1.80 25.64 -5.17
CA ASN A 229 -2.74 25.66 -6.29
C ASN A 229 -3.97 24.80 -5.97
N PRO A 230 -5.21 25.31 -6.05
CA PRO A 230 -6.41 24.56 -5.69
C PRO A 230 -6.68 23.34 -6.57
N THR A 231 -6.05 23.25 -7.76
CA THR A 231 -6.15 22.07 -8.65
C THR A 231 -5.16 20.96 -8.28
N GLU A 232 -4.16 21.24 -7.44
CA GLU A 232 -3.24 20.23 -6.94
C GLU A 232 -3.90 19.35 -5.88
N ARG A 233 -3.58 18.07 -5.94
CA ARG A 233 -4.11 17.10 -4.98
C ARG A 233 -3.17 16.96 -3.80
N SER A 234 -3.61 17.41 -2.62
CA SER A 234 -2.86 17.23 -1.38
C SER A 234 -3.78 17.25 -0.17
N VAL A 235 -3.33 16.65 0.92
CA VAL A 235 -4.01 16.66 2.21
C VAL A 235 -3.00 17.05 3.29
N VAL A 236 -3.39 17.94 4.20
CA VAL A 236 -2.72 18.20 5.46
C VAL A 236 -3.78 18.13 6.55
N SER A 237 -3.70 17.14 7.41
CA SER A 237 -4.70 16.90 8.45
C SER A 237 -4.04 16.76 9.81
N LEU A 238 -4.69 17.32 10.84
CA LEU A 238 -4.34 17.10 12.24
C LEU A 238 -5.04 15.85 12.74
N GLY A 239 -4.29 14.90 13.28
CA GLY A 239 -4.78 13.65 13.84
C GLY A 239 -5.05 13.75 15.35
N SER A 240 -4.21 14.46 16.09
CA SER A 240 -4.39 14.65 17.54
C SER A 240 -3.85 15.98 18.04
N ILE A 241 -4.42 16.46 19.15
CA ILE A 241 -3.96 17.62 19.91
C ILE A 241 -4.12 17.29 21.39
N HIS A 242 -3.04 17.41 22.15
CA HIS A 242 -3.03 17.13 23.58
C HIS A 242 -2.41 18.30 24.36
N ALA A 243 -3.15 18.85 25.34
CA ALA A 243 -2.69 19.95 26.17
C ALA A 243 -3.47 20.02 27.50
N GLY A 244 -2.77 20.43 28.56
CA GLY A 244 -3.37 20.75 29.86
C GLY A 244 -3.98 19.57 30.61
N ILE A 245 -4.21 19.74 31.91
CA ILE A 245 -4.80 18.75 32.81
C ILE A 245 -5.89 19.32 33.71
N ALA A 246 -5.98 20.66 33.84
CA ALA A 246 -6.93 21.31 34.71
C ALA A 246 -7.37 22.67 34.12
N PRO A 247 -8.65 23.11 34.34
CA PRO A 247 -9.21 24.30 33.70
C PRO A 247 -8.60 25.62 34.19
N ASN A 248 -7.94 25.63 35.33
CA ASN A 248 -7.33 26.81 35.95
C ASN A 248 -5.79 26.83 35.82
N VAL A 249 -5.21 25.97 34.99
CA VAL A 249 -3.76 25.87 34.75
C VAL A 249 -3.48 25.96 33.27
N ILE A 250 -2.74 26.98 32.85
CA ILE A 250 -2.17 27.06 31.50
C ILE A 250 -0.96 26.12 31.44
N PRO A 251 -0.91 25.18 30.49
CA PRO A 251 0.18 24.22 30.41
C PRO A 251 1.48 24.83 29.87
N ASN A 252 2.60 24.09 29.96
CA ASN A 252 3.86 24.50 29.35
C ASN A 252 3.98 24.13 27.87
N GLU A 253 3.18 23.13 27.39
CA GLU A 253 3.29 22.63 26.05
C GLU A 253 1.95 22.15 25.47
N VAL A 254 1.91 22.06 24.13
CA VAL A 254 0.86 21.41 23.34
C VAL A 254 1.51 20.45 22.38
N LYS A 255 1.07 19.18 22.38
CA LYS A 255 1.51 18.16 21.42
C LYS A 255 0.49 18.04 20.30
N ILE A 256 0.98 17.99 19.07
CA ILE A 256 0.17 17.90 17.84
C ILE A 256 0.75 16.80 16.96
N THR A 257 -0.10 15.94 16.41
CA THR A 257 0.29 15.02 15.36
C THR A 257 -0.60 15.23 14.13
N GLY A 258 -0.05 14.93 12.96
CA GLY A 258 -0.80 15.09 11.72
C GLY A 258 -0.23 14.24 10.58
N THR A 259 -0.94 14.28 9.46
CA THR A 259 -0.59 13.56 8.25
C THR A 259 -0.59 14.47 7.04
N ILE A 260 0.32 14.19 6.11
CA ILE A 260 0.44 14.85 4.81
C ILE A 260 0.26 13.78 3.73
N ARG A 261 -0.46 14.12 2.65
CA ARG A 261 -0.57 13.29 1.44
C ARG A 261 -0.32 14.16 0.22
N THR A 262 0.55 13.68 -0.67
CA THR A 262 0.91 14.38 -1.92
C THR A 262 1.13 13.39 -3.04
N PHE A 263 1.09 13.86 -4.29
CA PHE A 263 1.45 13.05 -5.46
C PHE A 263 2.80 13.46 -6.04
N GLU A 264 3.00 14.74 -6.28
CA GLU A 264 4.20 15.27 -6.88
C GLU A 264 5.26 15.56 -5.81
N GLN A 265 6.53 15.27 -6.12
CA GLN A 265 7.65 15.42 -5.18
C GLN A 265 7.90 16.89 -4.79
N ASP A 266 7.81 17.81 -5.76
CA ASP A 266 7.95 19.25 -5.51
C ASP A 266 6.82 19.80 -4.61
N ALA A 267 5.61 19.28 -4.78
CA ALA A 267 4.48 19.58 -3.90
C ALA A 267 4.72 19.07 -2.47
N ARG A 268 5.29 17.87 -2.33
CA ARG A 268 5.66 17.26 -1.06
C ARG A 268 6.65 18.13 -0.28
N GLU A 269 7.75 18.50 -0.94
CA GLU A 269 8.80 19.34 -0.36
C GLU A 269 8.27 20.73 0.02
N ASP A 270 7.46 21.34 -0.83
CA ASP A 270 6.85 22.64 -0.54
C ASP A 270 5.89 22.58 0.64
N ILE A 271 5.07 21.54 0.76
CA ILE A 271 4.15 21.36 1.90
C ILE A 271 4.93 21.13 3.19
N HIS A 272 6.02 20.34 3.19
CA HIS A 272 6.89 20.21 4.38
C HIS A 272 7.39 21.56 4.84
N ARG A 273 7.91 22.38 3.93
CA ARG A 273 8.38 23.73 4.21
C ARG A 273 7.25 24.65 4.74
N LEU A 274 6.04 24.54 4.20
CA LEU A 274 4.88 25.29 4.65
C LEU A 274 4.38 24.87 6.03
N VAL A 275 4.45 23.58 6.34
CA VAL A 275 4.16 23.04 7.69
C VAL A 275 5.16 23.63 8.69
N GLU A 276 6.45 23.59 8.39
CA GLU A 276 7.48 24.20 9.24
C GLU A 276 7.25 25.71 9.45
N GLN A 277 6.90 26.45 8.39
CA GLN A 277 6.56 27.88 8.49
C GLN A 277 5.34 28.13 9.37
N ALA A 278 4.35 27.22 9.37
CA ALA A 278 3.20 27.34 10.25
C ALA A 278 3.60 27.21 11.73
N PHE A 279 4.44 26.26 12.08
CA PHE A 279 4.96 26.10 13.43
C PHE A 279 5.91 27.23 13.82
N ALA A 280 6.68 27.80 12.89
CA ALA A 280 7.58 28.92 13.14
C ALA A 280 6.85 30.22 13.60
N LEU A 281 5.53 30.32 13.39
CA LEU A 281 4.72 31.41 13.96
C LEU A 281 4.80 31.49 15.48
N THR A 282 5.01 30.35 16.16
CA THR A 282 5.15 30.32 17.63
C THR A 282 6.30 31.20 18.09
N ARG A 283 7.43 31.18 17.38
CA ARG A 283 8.62 32.01 17.70
C ARG A 283 8.36 33.51 17.52
N HIS A 284 7.51 33.85 16.55
CA HIS A 284 7.10 35.25 16.33
C HIS A 284 6.35 35.82 17.52
N PHE A 285 5.64 34.97 18.27
CA PHE A 285 4.90 35.33 19.46
C PHE A 285 5.67 35.08 20.77
N GLY A 286 6.94 34.72 20.71
CA GLY A 286 7.81 34.53 21.88
C GLY A 286 7.85 33.09 22.43
N GLY A 287 7.16 32.15 21.81
CA GLY A 287 7.24 30.72 22.11
C GLY A 287 8.31 30.01 21.30
N ASP A 288 8.29 28.69 21.35
CA ASP A 288 9.14 27.82 20.52
C ASP A 288 8.39 26.56 20.09
N TYR A 289 9.03 25.73 19.27
CA TYR A 289 8.48 24.44 18.86
C TYR A 289 9.58 23.42 18.55
N HIS A 290 9.24 22.15 18.71
CA HIS A 290 9.93 21.03 18.08
C HIS A 290 9.01 20.45 17.03
N LEU A 291 9.54 20.17 15.85
CA LEU A 291 8.82 19.54 14.74
C LEU A 291 9.67 18.42 14.16
N HIS A 292 9.08 17.27 14.00
CA HIS A 292 9.63 16.16 13.23
C HIS A 292 8.65 15.78 12.13
N ILE A 293 9.12 15.70 10.88
CA ILE A 293 8.35 15.21 9.74
C ILE A 293 8.98 13.88 9.30
N SER A 294 8.20 12.81 9.42
CA SER A 294 8.57 11.48 8.95
C SER A 294 8.13 11.34 7.49
N THR A 295 9.10 11.18 6.60
CA THR A 295 8.87 10.97 5.18
C THR A 295 8.54 9.50 4.93
N GLY A 296 7.35 9.25 4.39
CA GLY A 296 6.87 7.90 4.03
C GLY A 296 7.23 7.48 2.59
N TYR A 297 6.46 6.54 2.04
CA TYR A 297 6.64 6.02 0.68
C TYR A 297 6.59 7.15 -0.38
N PRO A 298 7.22 6.99 -1.54
CA PRO A 298 6.91 7.85 -2.68
C PRO A 298 5.46 7.66 -3.13
N ALA A 299 4.94 8.59 -3.91
CA ALA A 299 3.65 8.39 -4.56
C ALA A 299 3.76 7.27 -5.60
N LEU A 300 2.77 6.39 -5.64
CA LEU A 300 2.70 5.36 -6.68
C LEU A 300 2.31 5.99 -8.01
N TYR A 301 3.19 5.85 -8.99
CA TYR A 301 2.97 6.26 -10.36
C TYR A 301 2.85 5.03 -11.26
N ASN A 302 1.68 4.85 -11.85
CA ASN A 302 1.45 3.83 -12.86
C ASN A 302 1.93 4.34 -14.22
N ASP A 303 2.76 3.55 -14.89
CA ASP A 303 3.12 3.83 -16.28
C ASP A 303 1.87 3.76 -17.18
N PRO A 304 1.57 4.81 -17.97
CA PRO A 304 0.34 4.85 -18.76
C PRO A 304 0.22 3.74 -19.82
N ALA A 305 1.36 3.28 -20.36
CA ALA A 305 1.36 2.22 -21.38
C ALA A 305 1.05 0.86 -20.74
N VAL A 306 1.68 0.57 -19.58
CA VAL A 306 1.39 -0.64 -18.79
C VAL A 306 -0.07 -0.63 -18.29
N ALA A 307 -0.55 0.50 -17.78
CA ALA A 307 -1.92 0.66 -17.32
C ALA A 307 -2.95 0.45 -18.44
N ALA A 308 -2.69 1.00 -19.63
CA ALA A 308 -3.54 0.82 -20.81
C ALA A 308 -3.60 -0.64 -21.26
N LEU A 309 -2.45 -1.33 -21.32
CA LEU A 309 -2.37 -2.75 -21.65
C LEU A 309 -3.21 -3.58 -20.66
N ILE A 310 -3.09 -3.34 -19.36
CA ILE A 310 -3.86 -4.09 -18.35
C ILE A 310 -5.37 -3.84 -18.52
N ARG A 311 -5.80 -2.60 -18.80
CA ARG A 311 -7.21 -2.32 -19.04
C ARG A 311 -7.74 -3.00 -20.32
N GLU A 312 -6.91 -3.06 -21.37
CA GLU A 312 -7.25 -3.79 -22.59
C GLU A 312 -7.42 -5.29 -22.30
N VAL A 313 -6.49 -5.91 -21.59
CA VAL A 313 -6.60 -7.30 -21.09
C VAL A 313 -7.89 -7.50 -20.32
N GLY A 314 -8.19 -6.62 -19.38
CA GLY A 314 -9.43 -6.68 -18.60
C GLY A 314 -10.67 -6.57 -19.46
N ALA A 315 -10.73 -5.63 -20.38
CA ALA A 315 -11.88 -5.43 -21.26
C ALA A 315 -12.13 -6.66 -22.17
N GLU A 316 -11.06 -7.28 -22.69
CA GLU A 316 -11.18 -8.48 -23.52
C GLU A 316 -11.60 -9.72 -22.71
N MET A 317 -11.10 -9.88 -21.49
CA MET A 317 -11.37 -11.05 -20.67
C MET A 317 -12.70 -11.00 -19.90
N LEU A 318 -13.11 -9.81 -19.45
CA LEU A 318 -14.19 -9.61 -18.49
C LEU A 318 -15.39 -8.86 -19.08
N GLY A 319 -15.20 -8.17 -20.22
CA GLY A 319 -16.12 -7.21 -20.78
C GLY A 319 -15.71 -5.76 -20.47
N ALA A 320 -16.02 -4.86 -21.40
CA ALA A 320 -15.55 -3.46 -21.30
C ALA A 320 -16.10 -2.73 -20.05
N GLU A 321 -17.29 -3.12 -19.58
CA GLU A 321 -17.91 -2.58 -18.39
C GLU A 321 -17.26 -3.02 -17.07
N MET A 322 -16.42 -4.05 -17.10
CA MET A 322 -15.70 -4.59 -15.96
C MET A 322 -14.24 -4.13 -15.90
N SER A 323 -13.81 -3.29 -16.85
CA SER A 323 -12.44 -2.76 -16.92
C SER A 323 -12.49 -1.25 -17.15
N GLU A 324 -12.13 -0.47 -16.15
CA GLU A 324 -12.24 0.98 -16.20
C GLU A 324 -10.93 1.71 -15.88
N GLN A 325 -10.86 2.97 -16.26
CA GLN A 325 -9.82 3.86 -15.80
C GLN A 325 -10.09 4.26 -14.36
N GLY A 326 -9.20 3.86 -13.45
CA GLY A 326 -9.27 4.21 -12.04
C GLY A 326 -9.03 5.69 -11.77
N ALA A 327 -9.47 6.15 -10.62
CA ALA A 327 -9.14 7.47 -10.08
C ALA A 327 -8.06 7.35 -8.99
N PRO A 328 -7.16 8.34 -8.84
CA PRO A 328 -6.18 8.35 -7.76
C PRO A 328 -6.83 8.52 -6.39
N ILE A 329 -6.26 7.84 -5.39
CA ILE A 329 -6.71 7.90 -4.00
C ILE A 329 -5.58 8.32 -3.06
N MET A 330 -5.93 8.79 -1.85
CA MET A 330 -4.97 9.33 -0.87
C MET A 330 -4.38 8.25 0.08
N ALA A 331 -4.49 6.96 -0.27
CA ALA A 331 -3.79 5.89 0.42
C ALA A 331 -2.29 5.88 0.03
N GLY A 332 -1.44 5.27 0.85
CA GLY A 332 -0.04 5.00 0.54
C GLY A 332 0.15 3.56 0.10
N GLU A 333 1.27 3.26 -0.57
CA GLU A 333 1.61 1.93 -1.06
C GLU A 333 3.11 1.86 -1.40
N ASP A 334 3.83 0.90 -0.83
CA ASP A 334 5.27 0.79 -0.99
C ASP A 334 5.71 0.15 -2.32
N PHE A 335 4.78 -0.45 -3.07
CA PHE A 335 5.00 -0.84 -4.48
C PHE A 335 5.51 0.34 -5.32
N ALA A 336 5.28 1.57 -4.85
CA ALA A 336 5.83 2.78 -5.42
C ALA A 336 7.36 2.75 -5.56
N PHE A 337 8.10 2.11 -4.65
CA PHE A 337 9.55 1.93 -4.80
C PHE A 337 9.90 1.04 -6.00
N MET A 338 9.08 0.04 -6.27
CA MET A 338 9.28 -0.88 -7.39
C MET A 338 9.00 -0.20 -8.74
N THR A 339 7.94 0.63 -8.82
CA THR A 339 7.62 1.37 -10.06
C THR A 339 8.62 2.50 -10.36
N GLN A 340 9.48 2.86 -9.42
CA GLN A 340 10.65 3.72 -9.68
C GLN A 340 11.83 2.97 -10.32
N GLN A 341 11.84 1.64 -10.28
CA GLN A 341 12.91 0.81 -10.85
C GLN A 341 12.57 0.31 -12.27
N ALA A 342 11.30 0.04 -12.54
CA ALA A 342 10.81 -0.40 -13.84
C ALA A 342 9.43 0.21 -14.12
N PRO A 343 9.06 0.46 -15.39
CA PRO A 343 7.69 0.84 -15.74
C PRO A 343 6.69 -0.15 -15.14
N GLY A 344 5.68 0.35 -14.43
CA GLY A 344 4.78 -0.58 -13.74
C GLY A 344 3.41 0.00 -13.48
N ALA A 345 2.46 -0.86 -13.10
CA ALA A 345 1.12 -0.43 -12.71
C ALA A 345 0.50 -1.38 -11.69
N MET A 346 -0.31 -0.81 -10.80
CA MET A 346 -1.13 -1.56 -9.85
C MET A 346 -2.58 -1.64 -10.34
N ILE A 347 -3.08 -2.87 -10.35
CA ILE A 347 -4.48 -3.20 -10.63
C ILE A 347 -5.26 -3.07 -9.33
N ARG A 348 -6.38 -2.39 -9.36
CA ARG A 348 -7.37 -2.44 -8.30
C ARG A 348 -8.46 -3.41 -8.69
N LEU A 349 -8.60 -4.51 -7.94
CA LEU A 349 -9.52 -5.62 -8.21
C LEU A 349 -10.74 -5.54 -7.29
N GLY A 350 -11.92 -5.40 -7.85
CA GLY A 350 -13.16 -5.40 -7.11
C GLY A 350 -13.42 -6.73 -6.42
N ALA A 351 -13.69 -6.67 -5.12
CA ALA A 351 -13.85 -7.82 -4.24
C ALA A 351 -14.99 -7.65 -3.22
N LYS A 352 -15.96 -6.79 -3.52
CA LYS A 352 -17.09 -6.50 -2.63
C LYS A 352 -17.87 -7.76 -2.28
N LEU A 353 -17.88 -8.12 -1.00
CA LEU A 353 -18.50 -9.35 -0.51
C LEU A 353 -20.05 -9.26 -0.48
N ASP A 354 -20.57 -8.19 0.09
CA ASP A 354 -22.01 -7.96 0.30
C ASP A 354 -22.32 -6.46 0.34
N HIS A 355 -23.48 -6.06 0.85
CA HIS A 355 -23.88 -4.65 1.00
C HIS A 355 -23.38 -4.01 2.31
N VAL A 356 -22.73 -4.76 3.17
CA VAL A 356 -22.09 -4.21 4.38
C VAL A 356 -20.81 -3.47 3.94
N ASN A 357 -20.59 -2.27 4.48
CA ASN A 357 -19.33 -1.57 4.26
C ASN A 357 -18.23 -2.24 5.09
N ARG A 358 -17.27 -2.88 4.42
CA ARG A 358 -16.13 -3.61 5.01
C ARG A 358 -14.82 -2.95 4.60
N PRO A 359 -14.52 -1.75 5.12
CA PRO A 359 -13.34 -1.02 4.68
C PRO A 359 -12.05 -1.76 5.06
N HIS A 360 -11.00 -1.51 4.28
CA HIS A 360 -9.65 -1.94 4.65
C HIS A 360 -9.29 -1.43 6.04
N HIS A 361 -8.42 -2.15 6.75
CA HIS A 361 -7.98 -1.88 8.13
C HIS A 361 -9.14 -1.89 9.16
N SER A 362 -10.23 -2.59 8.85
CA SER A 362 -11.39 -2.76 9.74
C SER A 362 -11.44 -4.16 10.32
N PRO A 363 -11.88 -4.32 11.59
CA PRO A 363 -12.10 -5.65 12.19
C PRO A 363 -13.11 -6.54 11.47
N ILE A 364 -13.93 -5.94 10.59
CA ILE A 364 -14.95 -6.66 9.79
C ILE A 364 -14.59 -6.72 8.30
N PHE A 365 -13.35 -6.38 7.92
CA PHE A 365 -12.87 -6.54 6.54
C PHE A 365 -13.03 -7.99 6.10
N ASP A 366 -13.54 -8.20 4.90
CA ASP A 366 -13.57 -9.47 4.20
C ASP A 366 -13.88 -9.22 2.73
N ILE A 367 -13.62 -10.21 1.88
CA ILE A 367 -13.74 -10.11 0.43
C ILE A 367 -14.56 -11.26 -0.17
N HIS A 368 -15.11 -11.05 -1.32
CA HIS A 368 -15.73 -12.09 -2.12
C HIS A 368 -14.66 -12.88 -2.88
N GLU A 369 -14.42 -14.13 -2.49
CA GLU A 369 -13.35 -14.99 -3.01
C GLU A 369 -13.46 -15.27 -4.53
N GLY A 370 -14.63 -15.05 -5.13
CA GLY A 370 -14.80 -15.11 -6.58
C GLY A 370 -13.97 -14.09 -7.39
N CYS A 371 -13.33 -13.11 -6.73
CA CYS A 371 -12.36 -12.22 -7.37
C CYS A 371 -11.00 -12.90 -7.63
N LEU A 372 -10.64 -13.94 -6.87
CA LEU A 372 -9.31 -14.56 -6.94
C LEU A 372 -8.95 -15.07 -8.35
N PRO A 373 -9.80 -15.88 -9.03
CA PRO A 373 -9.50 -16.32 -10.40
C PRO A 373 -9.38 -15.17 -11.40
N VAL A 374 -10.12 -14.06 -11.18
CA VAL A 374 -10.04 -12.88 -12.04
C VAL A 374 -8.68 -12.21 -11.89
N GLY A 375 -8.23 -11.98 -10.65
CA GLY A 375 -6.90 -11.43 -10.40
C GLY A 375 -5.77 -12.27 -11.00
N VAL A 376 -5.84 -13.60 -10.83
CA VAL A 376 -4.89 -14.54 -11.47
C VAL A 376 -4.90 -14.39 -12.98
N GLY A 377 -6.08 -14.43 -13.61
CA GLY A 377 -6.21 -14.36 -15.07
C GLY A 377 -5.67 -13.05 -15.63
N VAL A 378 -6.06 -11.91 -15.04
CA VAL A 378 -5.63 -10.59 -15.51
C VAL A 378 -4.12 -10.39 -15.32
N MET A 379 -3.56 -10.74 -14.18
CA MET A 379 -2.10 -10.64 -13.96
C MET A 379 -1.31 -11.53 -14.90
N ALA A 380 -1.73 -12.79 -15.07
CA ALA A 380 -1.04 -13.74 -15.96
C ALA A 380 -1.08 -13.29 -17.41
N GLU A 381 -2.26 -12.91 -17.95
CA GLU A 381 -2.38 -12.45 -19.34
C GLU A 381 -1.63 -11.13 -19.56
N SER A 382 -1.68 -10.19 -18.60
CA SER A 382 -0.93 -8.96 -18.69
C SER A 382 0.58 -9.21 -18.77
N ALA A 383 1.11 -10.11 -17.95
CA ALA A 383 2.53 -10.49 -18.01
C ALA A 383 2.90 -11.15 -19.33
N LEU A 384 2.06 -12.04 -19.87
CA LEU A 384 2.29 -12.67 -21.17
C LEU A 384 2.30 -11.66 -22.33
N ARG A 385 1.43 -10.63 -22.28
CA ARG A 385 1.42 -9.55 -23.29
C ARG A 385 2.63 -8.64 -23.17
N LEU A 386 3.02 -8.30 -21.94
CA LEU A 386 4.25 -7.51 -21.69
C LEU A 386 5.49 -8.26 -22.21
N LEU A 387 5.59 -9.58 -21.98
CA LEU A 387 6.68 -10.39 -22.55
C LEU A 387 6.71 -10.30 -24.09
N ARG A 388 5.55 -10.38 -24.78
CA ARG A 388 5.50 -10.29 -26.24
C ARG A 388 5.91 -8.88 -26.73
N GLN A 389 5.40 -7.82 -26.07
CA GLN A 389 5.68 -6.43 -26.44
C GLN A 389 7.15 -6.05 -26.30
N HIS A 390 7.83 -6.51 -25.26
CA HIS A 390 9.25 -6.23 -25.04
C HIS A 390 10.19 -7.21 -25.76
N GLY A 391 9.65 -8.32 -26.31
CA GLY A 391 10.43 -9.31 -27.09
C GLY A 391 10.49 -9.05 -28.58
N GLU A 392 9.67 -8.14 -29.10
CA GLU A 392 9.69 -7.64 -30.48
C GLU A 392 10.63 -6.42 -30.62
#